data_5730bcc67ee3bb579691b66bfb5d6c52
#
_entry.id   5730bcc67ee3bb579691b66bfb5d6c52
#
_cell.length_a   1.000
_cell.length_b   1.000
_cell.length_c   1.000
_cell.angle_alpha   90.00
_cell.angle_beta   90.00
_cell.angle_gamma   90.00
#
_symmetry.space_group_name_H-M   'P 1'
#
loop_
_entity.id
_entity.type
_entity.pdbx_description
1 polymer ?
#
loop_
_entity_poly.entity_id
_entity_poly.type
_entity_poly.pdbx_seq_one_letter_code
_entity_poly.pdbx_strand_id
1 'polypeptide(L)'
;MRKHCFKIAICSLLLVAGIGTAAAQELIPTPVEVVYKGKKRVKIEQVDAKVDASLDLPQEGYTLEIKGTTAILRAKTAQGLVWAKATLAQLHDNEGLVRVAKIKDYPAFPIRGFMHDTGRNFRPVEMLKKELDLFSAYKLNVYHWHLTDNPAWRIESRCYPQLNDPKYCPAERNPGKFYTYDEIRDVIKYAKERGITVIPELDIPGHSQYFQTIFGVYMESEKGMKILDKLFAEFFAEISAEDCPYIHIGSDEVRRKMKDAEGFVRHYEEMLAKNNRIPIVWDPGIKPSATTICQIWNEAIKNSIAENKDYKNPYIDSYMGYLNHSNLINNIHRNFLHQMCTVEKGSERALGGILCLWNDVRLASPEQLYPINGMPIAMLPFAERSWVGGKGYGLDYDMLVPSPENQGHHDLIAFEQKMVYHRDNNLRDWDVRWVANAHIPWQVTIPQPQGAKIEDAQWTKAYGGSVNLYALGKSHGVKSGEKMIAWLKTEIYSEKEREIRAWVSLETPSRSTRRSAGIGEQGEWETGGKILINGEKVVPPTAWQEPGMYSYHFSTYKYPDIQNLPWTNEQLFWMREPAKIKLKKGWNTLFIEAPLHYKTPFWYVSFTPVEIGENGRFTEVKGLQYR
;
A
#
# COMPACT_ATOMS: atom_id res chain seq x y z
N MET A 1 51.49 0.63 44.26
CA MET A 1 50.31 1.43 44.65
C MET A 1 49.81 2.16 43.41
N ARG A 2 48.67 1.77 42.91
CA ARG A 2 47.65 2.60 42.19
C ARG A 2 46.51 1.63 41.78
N LYS A 3 45.40 1.78 42.48
CA LYS A 3 44.14 1.04 42.25
C LYS A 3 43.49 1.55 40.96
N HIS A 4 43.16 0.63 40.05
CA HIS A 4 42.25 0.93 38.95
C HIS A 4 40.87 0.38 39.30
N CYS A 5 39.91 1.30 39.50
CA CYS A 5 38.51 1.01 39.65
C CYS A 5 37.92 0.61 38.30
N PHE A 6 37.41 -0.60 38.18
CA PHE A 6 36.47 -0.99 37.11
C PHE A 6 35.11 -0.37 37.41
N LYS A 7 34.67 0.54 36.56
CA LYS A 7 33.27 0.97 36.54
C LYS A 7 32.45 -0.03 35.72
N ILE A 8 31.63 -0.79 36.42
CA ILE A 8 30.58 -1.63 35.82
C ILE A 8 29.48 -0.67 35.36
N ALA A 9 29.24 -0.57 34.06
CA ALA A 9 28.10 0.10 33.52
C ALA A 9 26.88 -0.83 33.67
N ILE A 10 25.97 -0.43 34.54
CA ILE A 10 24.67 -1.08 34.71
C ILE A 10 23.80 -0.64 33.53
N CYS A 11 23.55 -1.54 32.58
CA CYS A 11 22.52 -1.38 31.58
C CYS A 11 21.15 -1.41 32.28
N SER A 12 20.50 -0.28 32.32
CA SER A 12 19.14 -0.13 32.82
C SER A 12 18.17 -0.86 31.90
N LEU A 13 17.69 -2.02 32.29
CA LEU A 13 16.50 -2.64 31.72
C LEU A 13 15.31 -1.71 32.00
N LEU A 14 14.80 -1.05 31.00
CA LEU A 14 13.48 -0.44 31.06
C LEU A 14 12.43 -1.56 31.04
N LEU A 15 11.99 -1.95 32.24
CA LEU A 15 10.74 -2.69 32.43
C LEU A 15 9.59 -1.79 31.93
N VAL A 16 9.03 -2.10 30.78
CA VAL A 16 7.70 -1.60 30.42
C VAL A 16 6.68 -2.38 31.23
N ALA A 17 6.45 -1.92 32.46
CA ALA A 17 5.30 -2.36 33.22
C ALA A 17 4.04 -1.90 32.50
N GLY A 18 3.18 -2.84 32.10
CA GLY A 18 1.87 -2.56 31.54
C GLY A 18 1.01 -1.79 32.55
N ILE A 19 1.02 -0.48 32.46
CA ILE A 19 0.01 0.38 33.04
C ILE A 19 -0.90 0.72 31.89
N GLY A 20 -2.16 0.30 31.96
CA GLY A 20 -3.22 0.75 31.07
C GLY A 20 -3.41 2.26 31.20
N THR A 21 -2.53 3.03 30.61
CA THR A 21 -2.77 4.45 30.33
C THR A 21 -3.74 4.47 29.17
N ALA A 22 -4.90 5.11 29.37
CA ALA A 22 -5.76 5.50 28.26
C ALA A 22 -4.87 6.04 27.13
N ALA A 23 -4.75 5.28 26.03
CA ALA A 23 -3.84 5.56 24.93
C ALA A 23 -4.07 7.01 24.50
N ALA A 24 -3.00 7.79 24.42
CA ALA A 24 -3.09 9.11 23.82
C ALA A 24 -3.57 8.88 22.39
N GLN A 25 -4.67 9.56 22.01
CA GLN A 25 -5.20 9.47 20.65
C GLN A 25 -4.11 9.85 19.67
N GLU A 26 -3.66 8.89 18.91
CA GLU A 26 -2.54 9.01 17.99
C GLU A 26 -3.11 9.34 16.60
N LEU A 27 -3.03 10.61 16.20
CA LEU A 27 -3.53 11.06 14.91
C LEU A 27 -2.68 10.51 13.74
N ILE A 28 -3.34 10.07 12.71
CA ILE A 28 -2.75 9.74 11.40
C ILE A 28 -3.50 10.52 10.32
N PRO A 29 -2.83 11.35 9.51
CA PRO A 29 -1.43 11.77 9.64
C PRO A 29 -1.17 12.62 10.89
N THR A 30 0.09 12.54 11.35
CA THR A 30 0.57 13.35 12.49
C THR A 30 0.52 14.84 12.14
N PRO A 31 -0.14 15.69 12.95
CA PRO A 31 -0.18 17.12 12.69
C PRO A 31 1.20 17.78 12.88
N VAL A 32 1.43 18.87 12.15
CA VAL A 32 2.65 19.67 12.25
C VAL A 32 2.88 20.19 13.68
N GLU A 33 1.83 20.66 14.32
CA GLU A 33 1.87 21.10 15.71
C GLU A 33 0.62 20.61 16.47
N VAL A 34 0.82 19.96 17.60
CA VAL A 34 -0.26 19.58 18.52
C VAL A 34 0.14 19.87 19.96
N VAL A 35 -0.71 20.60 20.66
CA VAL A 35 -0.55 20.91 22.08
C VAL A 35 -1.79 20.44 22.83
N TYR A 36 -1.65 19.43 23.66
CA TYR A 36 -2.72 18.96 24.55
C TYR A 36 -2.72 19.74 25.86
N LYS A 37 -3.90 20.21 26.30
CA LYS A 37 -4.09 20.90 27.56
C LYS A 37 -4.42 19.91 28.68
N GLY A 38 -3.41 19.24 29.22
CA GLY A 38 -3.55 18.22 30.27
C GLY A 38 -4.25 16.93 29.80
N LYS A 39 -4.91 16.24 30.75
CA LYS A 39 -5.63 14.98 30.50
C LYS A 39 -7.15 15.17 30.37
N LYS A 40 -7.65 16.42 30.44
CA LYS A 40 -9.09 16.73 30.39
C LYS A 40 -9.67 16.29 29.04
N ARG A 41 -10.79 15.58 29.10
CA ARG A 41 -11.63 15.21 27.96
C ARG A 41 -12.98 15.89 28.09
N VAL A 42 -13.58 16.24 26.96
CA VAL A 42 -14.86 16.94 26.88
C VAL A 42 -15.72 16.35 25.77
N LYS A 43 -17.04 16.39 25.97
CA LYS A 43 -17.97 16.13 24.89
C LYS A 43 -18.09 17.39 24.03
N ILE A 44 -17.97 17.27 22.73
CA ILE A 44 -18.19 18.39 21.82
C ILE A 44 -19.68 18.57 21.61
N GLU A 45 -20.17 19.75 21.92
CA GLU A 45 -21.59 20.13 21.77
C GLU A 45 -21.77 21.08 20.58
N GLN A 46 -20.71 21.82 20.21
CA GLN A 46 -20.74 22.78 19.13
C GLN A 46 -19.47 22.72 18.27
N VAL A 47 -19.63 22.86 16.96
CA VAL A 47 -18.52 23.01 16.01
C VAL A 47 -18.66 24.35 15.29
N ASP A 48 -17.72 25.27 15.57
CA ASP A 48 -17.59 26.55 14.87
C ASP A 48 -16.52 26.39 13.75
N ALA A 49 -16.96 26.15 12.52
CA ALA A 49 -16.12 25.86 11.39
C ALA A 49 -16.22 26.95 10.32
N LYS A 50 -15.07 27.57 9.98
CA LYS A 50 -15.02 28.70 9.02
C LYS A 50 -13.84 28.61 8.09
N VAL A 51 -14.05 28.93 6.82
CA VAL A 51 -12.98 29.28 5.86
C VAL A 51 -12.56 30.72 6.13
N ASP A 52 -11.25 30.92 6.27
CA ASP A 52 -10.61 32.22 6.46
C ASP A 52 -9.37 32.31 5.56
N ALA A 53 -9.54 32.93 4.40
CA ALA A 53 -8.49 33.07 3.39
C ALA A 53 -7.30 33.95 3.85
N SER A 54 -7.48 34.71 4.96
CA SER A 54 -6.42 35.57 5.53
C SER A 54 -5.40 34.81 6.39
N LEU A 55 -5.65 33.53 6.70
CA LEU A 55 -4.74 32.73 7.51
C LEU A 55 -3.36 32.61 6.84
N ASP A 56 -2.32 32.83 7.63
CA ASP A 56 -0.94 32.59 7.22
C ASP A 56 -0.63 31.08 7.30
N LEU A 57 -1.24 30.35 6.34
CA LEU A 57 -1.12 28.91 6.18
C LEU A 57 -1.07 28.56 4.69
N PRO A 58 -0.51 27.40 4.31
CA PRO A 58 -0.69 26.84 2.95
C PRO A 58 -2.16 26.62 2.59
N GLN A 59 -2.47 26.40 1.33
CA GLN A 59 -3.86 26.29 0.80
C GLN A 59 -4.70 25.24 1.56
N GLU A 60 -4.11 24.09 1.90
CA GLU A 60 -4.79 23.03 2.64
C GLU A 60 -4.61 23.14 4.17
N GLY A 61 -4.00 24.24 4.65
CA GLY A 61 -3.69 24.44 6.06
C GLY A 61 -4.92 24.80 6.89
N TYR A 62 -4.89 24.37 8.16
CA TYR A 62 -5.96 24.64 9.13
C TYR A 62 -5.43 24.75 10.56
N THR A 63 -6.28 25.30 11.43
CA THR A 63 -6.15 25.24 12.88
C THR A 63 -7.41 24.61 13.50
N LEU A 64 -7.22 23.88 14.59
CA LEU A 64 -8.27 23.30 15.41
C LEU A 64 -7.99 23.61 16.86
N GLU A 65 -8.94 24.18 17.59
CA GLU A 65 -8.82 24.45 19.03
C GLU A 65 -10.10 24.00 19.76
N ILE A 66 -9.92 23.24 20.83
CA ILE A 66 -11.02 22.85 21.73
C ILE A 66 -11.09 23.83 22.89
N LYS A 67 -12.20 24.59 22.99
CA LYS A 67 -12.49 25.55 24.07
C LYS A 67 -13.81 25.17 24.74
N GLY A 68 -13.74 24.73 26.00
CA GLY A 68 -14.91 24.19 26.68
C GLY A 68 -15.46 22.98 25.93
N THR A 69 -16.73 23.05 25.51
CA THR A 69 -17.42 22.02 24.71
C THR A 69 -17.50 22.39 23.21
N THR A 70 -16.78 23.47 22.79
CA THR A 70 -16.79 23.94 21.41
C THR A 70 -15.49 23.57 20.68
N ALA A 71 -15.60 22.97 19.52
CA ALA A 71 -14.49 22.81 18.58
C ALA A 71 -14.47 23.98 17.58
N ILE A 72 -13.38 24.74 17.56
CA ILE A 72 -13.17 25.89 16.68
C ILE A 72 -12.24 25.45 15.56
N LEU A 73 -12.75 25.43 14.32
CA LEU A 73 -12.01 25.05 13.11
C LEU A 73 -11.85 26.28 12.21
N ARG A 74 -10.63 26.58 11.80
CA ARG A 74 -10.33 27.63 10.85
C ARG A 74 -9.39 27.06 9.79
N ALA A 75 -9.70 27.26 8.54
CA ALA A 75 -8.89 26.77 7.41
C ALA A 75 -8.82 27.81 6.30
N LYS A 76 -7.73 27.81 5.55
CA LYS A 76 -7.52 28.76 4.45
C LYS A 76 -8.49 28.54 3.29
N THR A 77 -8.87 27.28 3.03
CA THR A 77 -9.78 26.87 1.96
C THR A 77 -10.85 25.90 2.48
N ALA A 78 -11.84 25.62 1.63
CA ALA A 78 -12.86 24.60 1.91
C ALA A 78 -12.22 23.21 2.09
N GLN A 79 -11.19 22.88 1.28
CA GLN A 79 -10.46 21.61 1.39
C GLN A 79 -9.72 21.51 2.75
N GLY A 80 -9.01 22.55 3.18
CA GLY A 80 -8.39 22.59 4.51
C GLY A 80 -9.40 22.40 5.64
N LEU A 81 -10.65 22.88 5.45
CA LEU A 81 -11.72 22.68 6.44
C LEU A 81 -12.20 21.21 6.48
N VAL A 82 -12.18 20.49 5.37
CA VAL A 82 -12.42 19.02 5.34
C VAL A 82 -11.36 18.32 6.20
N TRP A 83 -10.08 18.67 6.05
CA TRP A 83 -8.99 18.09 6.85
C TRP A 83 -9.10 18.40 8.35
N ALA A 84 -9.51 19.60 8.69
CA ALA A 84 -9.79 19.97 10.09
C ALA A 84 -10.89 19.10 10.71
N LYS A 85 -11.97 18.86 9.96
CA LYS A 85 -13.06 17.97 10.37
C LYS A 85 -12.60 16.52 10.49
N ALA A 86 -11.79 16.01 9.55
CA ALA A 86 -11.21 14.67 9.63
C ALA A 86 -10.34 14.50 10.88
N THR A 87 -9.53 15.50 11.23
CA THR A 87 -8.75 15.49 12.47
C THR A 87 -9.63 15.52 13.70
N LEU A 88 -10.69 16.35 13.72
CA LEU A 88 -11.65 16.37 14.83
C LEU A 88 -12.32 15.00 15.00
N ALA A 89 -12.69 14.34 13.91
CA ALA A 89 -13.29 13.00 13.95
C ALA A 89 -12.35 11.97 14.59
N GLN A 90 -11.05 11.99 14.25
CA GLN A 90 -10.05 11.10 14.86
C GLN A 90 -9.77 11.41 16.35
N LEU A 91 -10.02 12.63 16.81
CA LEU A 91 -9.86 13.02 18.23
C LEU A 91 -10.94 12.43 19.15
N HIS A 92 -12.07 11.98 18.61
CA HIS A 92 -13.11 11.33 19.42
C HIS A 92 -12.66 9.94 19.85
N ASP A 93 -12.75 9.67 21.14
CA ASP A 93 -12.57 8.32 21.68
C ASP A 93 -13.86 7.49 21.59
N ASN A 94 -13.78 6.24 22.07
CA ASN A 94 -14.92 5.31 22.04
C ASN A 94 -16.11 5.76 22.91
N GLU A 95 -15.92 6.73 23.81
CA GLU A 95 -16.97 7.35 24.63
C GLU A 95 -17.53 8.61 23.97
N GLY A 96 -17.02 8.99 22.80
CA GLY A 96 -17.37 10.21 22.08
C GLY A 96 -16.79 11.48 22.73
N LEU A 97 -15.76 11.33 23.57
CA LEU A 97 -15.07 12.45 24.20
C LEU A 97 -13.82 12.83 23.42
N VAL A 98 -13.48 14.13 23.44
CA VAL A 98 -12.32 14.70 22.79
C VAL A 98 -11.34 15.24 23.82
N ARG A 99 -10.07 14.92 23.70
CA ARG A 99 -9.01 15.52 24.51
C ARG A 99 -8.83 16.99 24.12
N VAL A 100 -8.77 17.89 25.12
CA VAL A 100 -8.58 19.33 24.86
C VAL A 100 -7.23 19.56 24.23
N ALA A 101 -7.23 20.07 23.00
CA ALA A 101 -6.03 20.28 22.19
C ALA A 101 -6.11 21.59 21.41
N LYS A 102 -4.93 22.08 21.01
CA LYS A 102 -4.73 23.08 19.95
C LYS A 102 -3.83 22.50 18.90
N ILE A 103 -4.27 22.54 17.67
CA ILE A 103 -3.61 21.93 16.51
C ILE A 103 -3.43 22.98 15.42
N LYS A 104 -2.25 22.99 14.78
CA LYS A 104 -1.96 23.68 13.53
C LYS A 104 -1.39 22.66 12.57
N ASP A 105 -1.92 22.59 11.35
CA ASP A 105 -1.58 21.51 10.46
C ASP A 105 -1.70 21.88 8.98
N TYR A 106 -0.89 21.26 8.14
CA TYR A 106 -0.87 21.39 6.69
C TYR A 106 0.01 20.30 6.06
N PRO A 107 -0.25 19.90 4.80
CA PRO A 107 0.51 18.83 4.14
C PRO A 107 1.89 19.29 3.67
N ALA A 108 2.83 18.36 3.65
CA ALA A 108 4.15 18.54 3.04
C ALA A 108 4.10 18.42 1.50
N PHE A 109 3.21 17.57 0.95
CA PHE A 109 3.10 17.35 -0.49
C PHE A 109 1.72 17.73 -1.03
N PRO A 110 1.64 18.39 -2.21
CA PRO A 110 0.37 18.80 -2.80
C PRO A 110 -0.48 17.65 -3.35
N ILE A 111 0.13 16.54 -3.81
CA ILE A 111 -0.56 15.34 -4.29
C ILE A 111 -0.34 14.19 -3.31
N ARG A 112 -1.44 13.65 -2.81
CA ARG A 112 -1.51 12.50 -1.90
C ARG A 112 -2.67 11.64 -2.36
N GLY A 113 -2.37 10.70 -3.27
CA GLY A 113 -3.41 10.01 -4.02
C GLY A 113 -3.52 8.53 -3.72
N PHE A 114 -4.66 8.00 -4.13
CA PHE A 114 -4.88 6.56 -4.25
C PHE A 114 -5.39 6.23 -5.65
N MET A 115 -4.75 5.28 -6.32
CA MET A 115 -5.17 4.78 -7.62
C MET A 115 -5.85 3.41 -7.47
N HIS A 116 -6.98 3.27 -8.15
CA HIS A 116 -7.73 2.03 -8.18
C HIS A 116 -7.97 1.56 -9.61
N ASP A 117 -7.53 0.34 -9.90
CA ASP A 117 -7.78 -0.32 -11.17
C ASP A 117 -9.20 -0.93 -11.20
N THR A 118 -10.10 -0.22 -11.85
CA THR A 118 -11.47 -0.68 -12.11
C THR A 118 -11.64 -1.24 -13.52
N GLY A 119 -10.65 -1.06 -14.38
CA GLY A 119 -10.61 -1.62 -15.73
C GLY A 119 -10.60 -3.14 -15.71
N ARG A 120 -9.71 -3.73 -14.90
CA ARG A 120 -9.55 -5.19 -14.79
C ARG A 120 -10.63 -5.87 -13.95
N ASN A 121 -11.07 -5.26 -12.85
CA ASN A 121 -12.16 -5.74 -12.00
C ASN A 121 -13.10 -4.57 -11.66
N PHE A 122 -14.34 -4.63 -12.15
CA PHE A 122 -15.34 -3.58 -11.91
C PHE A 122 -15.66 -3.41 -10.43
N ARG A 123 -15.83 -2.17 -9.98
CA ARG A 123 -16.24 -1.81 -8.61
C ARG A 123 -17.55 -1.06 -8.61
N PRO A 124 -18.55 -1.48 -7.83
CA PRO A 124 -19.78 -0.70 -7.66
C PRO A 124 -19.52 0.70 -7.10
N VAL A 125 -20.29 1.70 -7.54
CA VAL A 125 -20.18 3.10 -7.11
C VAL A 125 -20.20 3.25 -5.59
N GLU A 126 -21.05 2.50 -4.89
CA GLU A 126 -21.15 2.55 -3.43
C GLU A 126 -19.85 2.12 -2.73
N MET A 127 -19.11 1.19 -3.33
CA MET A 127 -17.79 0.81 -2.81
C MET A 127 -16.76 1.90 -3.05
N LEU A 128 -16.78 2.55 -4.22
CA LEU A 128 -15.92 3.71 -4.50
C LEU A 128 -16.19 4.83 -3.52
N LYS A 129 -17.45 5.14 -3.21
CA LYS A 129 -17.82 6.14 -2.21
C LYS A 129 -17.32 5.78 -0.80
N LYS A 130 -17.45 4.52 -0.39
CA LYS A 130 -16.90 4.03 0.88
C LYS A 130 -15.38 4.19 0.95
N GLU A 131 -14.67 3.96 -0.15
CA GLU A 131 -13.23 4.17 -0.25
C GLU A 131 -12.87 5.67 -0.21
N LEU A 132 -13.63 6.53 -0.88
CA LEU A 132 -13.44 7.98 -0.83
C LEU A 132 -13.65 8.55 0.60
N ASP A 133 -14.60 8.02 1.37
CA ASP A 133 -14.75 8.34 2.79
C ASP A 133 -13.49 7.99 3.59
N LEU A 134 -12.94 6.80 3.36
CA LEU A 134 -11.70 6.35 4.00
C LEU A 134 -10.52 7.23 3.60
N PHE A 135 -10.36 7.55 2.32
CA PHE A 135 -9.27 8.40 1.83
C PHE A 135 -9.33 9.80 2.44
N SER A 136 -10.52 10.40 2.47
CA SER A 136 -10.74 11.70 3.11
C SER A 136 -10.43 11.69 4.60
N ALA A 137 -10.81 10.64 5.33
CA ALA A 137 -10.55 10.49 6.76
C ALA A 137 -9.05 10.50 7.09
N TYR A 138 -8.19 10.09 6.14
CA TYR A 138 -6.73 10.11 6.25
C TYR A 138 -6.06 11.16 5.34
N LYS A 139 -6.82 12.16 4.90
CA LYS A 139 -6.36 13.36 4.18
C LYS A 139 -5.66 13.08 2.83
N LEU A 140 -6.01 11.99 2.17
CA LEU A 140 -5.68 11.82 0.76
C LEU A 140 -6.58 12.74 -0.07
N ASN A 141 -5.99 13.43 -1.08
CA ASN A 141 -6.67 14.48 -1.84
C ASN A 141 -6.82 14.17 -3.33
N VAL A 142 -6.37 13.02 -3.78
CA VAL A 142 -6.47 12.58 -5.17
C VAL A 142 -7.00 11.15 -5.24
N TYR A 143 -8.00 10.94 -6.09
CA TYR A 143 -8.45 9.62 -6.51
C TYR A 143 -8.11 9.43 -7.99
N HIS A 144 -7.09 8.62 -8.29
CA HIS A 144 -6.72 8.24 -9.63
C HIS A 144 -7.54 7.03 -10.04
N TRP A 145 -8.48 7.24 -10.96
CA TRP A 145 -9.46 6.24 -11.37
C TRP A 145 -9.06 5.60 -12.69
N HIS A 146 -8.41 4.45 -12.65
CA HIS A 146 -7.99 3.69 -13.81
C HIS A 146 -9.19 2.96 -14.42
N LEU A 147 -9.80 3.61 -15.44
CA LEU A 147 -11.11 3.24 -15.99
C LEU A 147 -11.04 2.30 -17.18
N THR A 148 -9.87 2.20 -17.84
CA THR A 148 -9.71 1.39 -19.04
C THR A 148 -8.43 0.58 -18.97
N ASP A 149 -8.55 -0.72 -19.21
CA ASP A 149 -7.44 -1.66 -19.31
C ASP A 149 -7.95 -2.97 -19.93
N ASN A 150 -7.08 -3.92 -20.23
CA ASN A 150 -7.53 -5.25 -20.55
C ASN A 150 -8.23 -5.89 -19.34
N PRO A 151 -9.49 -6.33 -19.43
CA PRO A 151 -10.16 -6.62 -20.70
C PRO A 151 -11.27 -5.62 -21.09
N ALA A 152 -11.39 -4.44 -20.47
CA ALA A 152 -12.59 -3.63 -20.66
C ALA A 152 -12.36 -2.12 -20.66
N TRP A 153 -13.22 -1.45 -21.38
CA TRP A 153 -13.52 -0.02 -21.30
C TRP A 153 -14.68 0.18 -20.32
N ARG A 154 -14.44 0.83 -19.17
CA ARG A 154 -15.45 0.96 -18.10
C ARG A 154 -16.19 2.31 -18.10
N ILE A 155 -16.10 3.07 -19.15
CA ILE A 155 -16.83 4.34 -19.33
C ILE A 155 -17.98 4.10 -20.28
N GLU A 156 -19.17 4.65 -20.01
CA GLU A 156 -20.27 4.70 -20.97
C GLU A 156 -19.77 5.26 -22.31
N SER A 157 -20.10 4.60 -23.41
CA SER A 157 -19.84 5.15 -24.74
C SER A 157 -21.08 5.12 -25.60
N ARG A 158 -21.60 6.29 -25.93
CA ARG A 158 -22.76 6.47 -26.82
C ARG A 158 -22.34 6.50 -28.26
N CYS A 159 -21.15 7.05 -28.55
CA CYS A 159 -20.61 7.09 -29.90
C CYS A 159 -20.11 5.72 -30.39
N TYR A 160 -19.71 4.83 -29.45
CA TYR A 160 -19.28 3.46 -29.75
C TYR A 160 -19.82 2.46 -28.70
N PRO A 161 -21.17 2.17 -28.72
CA PRO A 161 -21.80 1.32 -27.70
C PRO A 161 -21.21 -0.09 -27.60
N GLN A 162 -20.56 -0.58 -28.63
CA GLN A 162 -19.88 -1.89 -28.64
C GLN A 162 -18.73 -1.99 -27.62
N LEU A 163 -18.19 -0.86 -27.13
CA LEU A 163 -17.21 -0.87 -26.04
C LEU A 163 -17.79 -1.38 -24.72
N ASN A 164 -19.10 -1.24 -24.54
CA ASN A 164 -19.82 -1.69 -23.35
C ASN A 164 -20.60 -3.00 -23.59
N ASP A 165 -20.52 -3.60 -24.80
CA ASP A 165 -21.20 -4.86 -25.13
C ASP A 165 -20.54 -6.03 -24.39
N PRO A 166 -21.30 -6.78 -23.55
CA PRO A 166 -20.76 -7.86 -22.73
C PRO A 166 -20.05 -8.96 -23.52
N LYS A 167 -20.38 -9.14 -24.82
CA LYS A 167 -19.75 -10.20 -25.64
C LYS A 167 -18.24 -10.01 -25.88
N TYR A 168 -17.70 -8.79 -25.70
CA TYR A 168 -16.29 -8.49 -25.89
C TYR A 168 -15.47 -8.52 -24.59
N CYS A 169 -16.12 -8.75 -23.45
CA CYS A 169 -15.45 -8.90 -22.16
C CYS A 169 -15.50 -10.37 -21.71
N PRO A 170 -14.38 -10.96 -21.25
CA PRO A 170 -14.40 -12.33 -20.72
C PRO A 170 -15.46 -12.51 -19.63
N ALA A 171 -16.10 -13.69 -19.59
CA ALA A 171 -17.19 -13.99 -18.66
C ALA A 171 -16.80 -13.75 -17.18
N GLU A 172 -15.53 -13.96 -16.87
CA GLU A 172 -14.96 -13.83 -15.52
C GLU A 172 -14.63 -12.39 -15.12
N ARG A 173 -14.68 -11.42 -16.06
CA ARG A 173 -14.22 -10.05 -15.88
C ARG A 173 -15.33 -9.01 -15.89
N ASN A 174 -16.47 -9.31 -15.29
CA ASN A 174 -17.61 -8.41 -15.16
C ASN A 174 -18.12 -7.87 -16.53
N PRO A 175 -18.54 -8.76 -17.47
CA PRO A 175 -19.02 -8.35 -18.78
C PRO A 175 -20.24 -7.41 -18.67
N GLY A 176 -20.28 -6.37 -19.51
CA GLY A 176 -21.36 -5.38 -19.54
C GLY A 176 -21.42 -4.45 -18.32
N LYS A 177 -20.41 -4.48 -17.43
CA LYS A 177 -20.30 -3.53 -16.32
C LYS A 177 -19.44 -2.35 -16.74
N PHE A 178 -19.96 -1.17 -16.62
CA PHE A 178 -19.31 0.12 -16.88
C PHE A 178 -19.98 1.20 -16.02
N TYR A 179 -19.39 2.37 -15.94
CA TYR A 179 -19.95 3.53 -15.25
C TYR A 179 -20.65 4.41 -16.29
N THR A 180 -21.91 4.75 -16.03
CA THR A 180 -22.63 5.76 -16.79
C THR A 180 -22.03 7.15 -16.52
N TYR A 181 -22.23 8.11 -17.41
CA TYR A 181 -21.77 9.47 -17.17
C TYR A 181 -22.44 10.11 -15.95
N ASP A 182 -23.67 9.72 -15.61
CA ASP A 182 -24.32 10.15 -14.36
C ASP A 182 -23.62 9.61 -13.14
N GLU A 183 -23.22 8.32 -13.14
CA GLU A 183 -22.45 7.71 -12.06
C GLU A 183 -21.06 8.33 -11.94
N ILE A 184 -20.39 8.66 -13.06
CA ILE A 184 -19.09 9.32 -13.04
C ILE A 184 -19.21 10.72 -12.41
N ARG A 185 -20.22 11.51 -12.81
CA ARG A 185 -20.50 12.83 -12.21
C ARG A 185 -20.80 12.72 -10.71
N ASP A 186 -21.56 11.72 -10.31
CA ASP A 186 -21.90 11.48 -8.90
C ASP A 186 -20.65 11.13 -8.06
N VAL A 187 -19.76 10.27 -8.56
CA VAL A 187 -18.48 9.96 -7.90
C VAL A 187 -17.59 11.20 -7.81
N ILE A 188 -17.47 11.99 -8.87
CA ILE A 188 -16.67 13.22 -8.89
C ILE A 188 -17.19 14.22 -7.86
N LYS A 189 -18.50 14.46 -7.84
CA LYS A 189 -19.14 15.35 -6.87
C LYS A 189 -18.91 14.87 -5.44
N TYR A 190 -19.11 13.58 -5.20
CA TYR A 190 -18.90 12.95 -3.89
C TYR A 190 -17.46 13.09 -3.40
N ALA A 191 -16.48 12.91 -4.30
CA ALA A 191 -15.07 13.11 -4.01
C ALA A 191 -14.74 14.59 -3.69
N LYS A 192 -15.26 15.53 -4.51
CA LYS A 192 -15.06 16.99 -4.32
C LYS A 192 -15.54 17.47 -2.96
N GLU A 193 -16.71 17.00 -2.49
CA GLU A 193 -17.24 17.28 -1.15
C GLU A 193 -16.33 16.79 -0.02
N ARG A 194 -15.45 15.82 -0.31
CA ARG A 194 -14.46 15.21 0.60
C ARG A 194 -13.04 15.75 0.42
N GLY A 195 -12.90 16.84 -0.32
CA GLY A 195 -11.60 17.44 -0.60
C GLY A 195 -10.74 16.64 -1.57
N ILE A 196 -11.32 15.72 -2.34
CA ILE A 196 -10.61 14.80 -3.24
C ILE A 196 -10.87 15.20 -4.68
N THR A 197 -9.79 15.37 -5.47
CA THR A 197 -9.84 15.55 -6.92
C THR A 197 -9.78 14.19 -7.60
N VAL A 198 -10.70 13.94 -8.54
CA VAL A 198 -10.67 12.72 -9.36
C VAL A 198 -9.78 12.95 -10.58
N ILE A 199 -8.87 12.03 -10.83
CA ILE A 199 -8.04 11.93 -12.04
C ILE A 199 -8.50 10.68 -12.79
N PRO A 200 -9.38 10.82 -13.81
CA PRO A 200 -9.74 9.69 -14.65
C PRO A 200 -8.58 9.31 -15.55
N GLU A 201 -8.36 7.99 -15.70
CA GLU A 201 -7.38 7.46 -16.64
C GLU A 201 -8.06 6.70 -17.76
N LEU A 202 -7.71 7.11 -18.97
CA LEU A 202 -8.01 6.43 -20.22
C LEU A 202 -6.68 5.93 -20.78
N ASP A 203 -6.31 4.71 -20.45
CA ASP A 203 -4.99 4.15 -20.81
C ASP A 203 -4.89 3.89 -22.32
N ILE A 204 -3.99 4.59 -22.97
CA ILE A 204 -3.73 4.58 -24.41
C ILE A 204 -2.24 4.74 -24.72
N PRO A 205 -1.68 4.09 -25.74
CA PRO A 205 -2.27 3.01 -26.56
C PRO A 205 -1.94 1.62 -26.00
N GLY A 206 -1.27 1.53 -24.83
CA GLY A 206 -1.00 0.30 -24.11
C GLY A 206 -2.30 -0.38 -23.63
N HIS A 207 -2.20 -1.55 -23.03
CA HIS A 207 -3.32 -2.23 -22.36
C HIS A 207 -4.67 -2.26 -23.10
N SER A 208 -4.65 -2.28 -24.44
CA SER A 208 -5.78 -2.00 -25.32
C SER A 208 -6.21 -3.19 -26.20
N GLN A 209 -5.97 -4.44 -25.77
CA GLN A 209 -6.35 -5.62 -26.55
C GLN A 209 -7.87 -5.67 -26.84
N TYR A 210 -8.71 -5.24 -25.87
CA TYR A 210 -10.16 -5.12 -26.07
C TYR A 210 -10.51 -4.22 -27.26
N PHE A 211 -9.80 -3.08 -27.43
CA PHE A 211 -10.04 -2.13 -28.52
C PHE A 211 -9.74 -2.77 -29.87
N GLN A 212 -8.60 -3.49 -29.99
CA GLN A 212 -8.27 -4.24 -31.20
C GLN A 212 -9.31 -5.32 -31.51
N THR A 213 -9.78 -6.04 -30.48
CA THR A 213 -10.82 -7.06 -30.64
C THR A 213 -12.14 -6.48 -31.18
N ILE A 214 -12.53 -5.29 -30.70
CA ILE A 214 -13.80 -4.64 -31.06
C ILE A 214 -13.73 -3.99 -32.45
N PHE A 215 -12.64 -3.25 -32.74
CA PHE A 215 -12.55 -2.39 -33.92
C PHE A 215 -11.68 -2.95 -35.05
N GLY A 216 -10.92 -4.02 -34.79
CA GLY A 216 -10.00 -4.65 -35.74
C GLY A 216 -8.77 -3.79 -36.06
N VAL A 217 -8.49 -2.73 -35.26
CA VAL A 217 -7.36 -1.83 -35.43
C VAL A 217 -6.70 -1.47 -34.11
N TYR A 218 -5.43 -1.11 -34.16
CA TYR A 218 -4.74 -0.56 -32.99
C TYR A 218 -5.11 0.91 -32.75
N MET A 219 -5.04 1.37 -31.50
CA MET A 219 -5.36 2.73 -31.11
C MET A 219 -4.51 3.78 -31.82
N GLU A 220 -3.23 3.51 -32.05
CA GLU A 220 -2.28 4.40 -32.72
C GLU A 220 -2.36 4.41 -34.26
N SER A 221 -3.23 3.60 -34.86
CA SER A 221 -3.52 3.69 -36.29
C SER A 221 -4.36 4.92 -36.61
N GLU A 222 -4.33 5.43 -37.85
CA GLU A 222 -5.15 6.59 -38.26
C GLU A 222 -6.64 6.39 -37.97
N LYS A 223 -7.16 5.17 -38.21
CA LYS A 223 -8.56 4.82 -37.86
C LYS A 223 -8.76 4.75 -36.36
N GLY A 224 -7.80 4.18 -35.62
CA GLY A 224 -7.84 4.09 -34.16
C GLY A 224 -7.84 5.46 -33.50
N MET A 225 -6.98 6.38 -33.93
CA MET A 225 -6.94 7.75 -33.42
C MET A 225 -8.26 8.48 -33.68
N LYS A 226 -8.87 8.33 -34.87
CA LYS A 226 -10.21 8.90 -35.16
C LYS A 226 -11.32 8.37 -34.24
N ILE A 227 -11.20 7.12 -33.78
CA ILE A 227 -12.13 6.55 -32.81
C ILE A 227 -11.86 7.14 -31.42
N LEU A 228 -10.59 7.20 -30.99
CA LEU A 228 -10.20 7.79 -29.71
C LEU A 228 -10.58 9.27 -29.62
N ASP A 229 -10.36 10.06 -30.69
CA ASP A 229 -10.73 11.48 -30.74
C ASP A 229 -12.22 11.69 -30.45
N LYS A 230 -13.09 10.81 -30.97
CA LYS A 230 -14.52 10.86 -30.68
C LYS A 230 -14.84 10.45 -29.24
N LEU A 231 -14.15 9.45 -28.69
CA LEU A 231 -14.31 9.03 -27.30
C LEU A 231 -13.90 10.14 -26.33
N PHE A 232 -12.77 10.81 -26.59
CA PHE A 232 -12.35 11.96 -25.79
C PHE A 232 -13.32 13.13 -25.94
N ALA A 233 -13.81 13.43 -27.16
CA ALA A 233 -14.80 14.48 -27.37
C ALA A 233 -16.11 14.20 -26.61
N GLU A 234 -16.58 12.95 -26.61
CA GLU A 234 -17.74 12.51 -25.84
C GLU A 234 -17.49 12.71 -24.34
N PHE A 235 -16.34 12.26 -23.82
CA PHE A 235 -15.97 12.42 -22.41
C PHE A 235 -15.92 13.91 -22.00
N PHE A 236 -15.36 14.78 -22.83
CA PHE A 236 -15.27 16.22 -22.54
C PHE A 236 -16.62 16.93 -22.60
N ALA A 237 -17.55 16.45 -23.41
CA ALA A 237 -18.91 16.98 -23.45
C ALA A 237 -19.71 16.62 -22.18
N GLU A 238 -19.44 15.48 -21.57
CA GLU A 238 -20.17 14.97 -20.40
C GLU A 238 -19.54 15.38 -19.06
N ILE A 239 -18.22 15.53 -19.01
CA ILE A 239 -17.46 15.85 -17.79
C ILE A 239 -16.74 17.19 -18.00
N SER A 240 -16.99 18.16 -17.12
CA SER A 240 -16.37 19.49 -17.22
C SER A 240 -14.89 19.48 -16.84
N ALA A 241 -14.11 20.42 -17.39
CA ALA A 241 -12.70 20.60 -16.98
C ALA A 241 -12.57 21.14 -15.55
N GLU A 242 -13.58 21.85 -15.03
CA GLU A 242 -13.61 22.30 -13.63
C GLU A 242 -13.72 21.13 -12.66
N ASP A 243 -14.46 20.09 -13.02
CA ASP A 243 -14.66 18.91 -12.19
C ASP A 243 -13.50 17.91 -12.31
N CYS A 244 -12.91 17.77 -13.51
CA CYS A 244 -11.75 16.93 -13.79
C CYS A 244 -10.66 17.72 -14.54
N PRO A 245 -9.85 18.53 -13.84
CA PRO A 245 -8.80 19.32 -14.48
C PRO A 245 -7.62 18.48 -14.98
N TYR A 246 -7.47 17.26 -14.52
CA TYR A 246 -6.43 16.33 -14.93
C TYR A 246 -7.02 15.14 -15.67
N ILE A 247 -6.33 14.67 -16.70
CA ILE A 247 -6.62 13.39 -17.36
C ILE A 247 -5.32 12.60 -17.46
N HIS A 248 -5.34 11.38 -16.98
CA HIS A 248 -4.24 10.45 -17.17
C HIS A 248 -4.48 9.66 -18.47
N ILE A 249 -3.48 9.58 -19.35
CA ILE A 249 -3.58 8.89 -20.64
C ILE A 249 -2.73 7.63 -20.72
N GLY A 250 -2.24 7.12 -19.59
CA GLY A 250 -1.43 5.90 -19.54
C GLY A 250 -0.10 6.03 -20.23
N SER A 251 0.04 5.44 -21.40
CA SER A 251 1.19 5.43 -22.32
C SER A 251 2.35 4.51 -21.96
N ASP A 252 2.20 3.64 -20.97
CA ASP A 252 3.19 2.64 -20.56
C ASP A 252 3.01 1.30 -21.32
N GLU A 253 3.97 0.42 -21.11
CA GLU A 253 4.02 -0.99 -21.55
C GLU A 253 3.65 -1.27 -23.02
N VAL A 254 3.84 -0.31 -23.91
CA VAL A 254 3.60 -0.48 -25.35
C VAL A 254 4.65 -1.40 -25.94
N ARG A 255 4.32 -2.69 -26.08
CA ARG A 255 5.27 -3.73 -26.52
C ARG A 255 5.49 -3.78 -28.03
N ARG A 256 4.62 -3.15 -28.82
CA ARG A 256 4.72 -3.11 -30.28
C ARG A 256 5.46 -1.87 -30.76
N LYS A 257 6.14 -1.99 -31.91
CA LYS A 257 6.81 -0.85 -32.53
C LYS A 257 5.77 0.08 -33.14
N MET A 258 5.73 1.33 -32.68
CA MET A 258 4.92 2.39 -33.23
C MET A 258 5.71 3.17 -34.30
N LYS A 259 5.01 3.71 -35.30
CA LYS A 259 5.63 4.55 -36.35
C LYS A 259 6.08 5.90 -35.77
N ASP A 260 5.24 6.51 -34.95
CA ASP A 260 5.47 7.79 -34.28
C ASP A 260 4.83 7.76 -32.88
N ALA A 261 5.56 7.23 -31.91
CA ALA A 261 5.05 7.10 -30.54
C ALA A 261 4.94 8.45 -29.84
N GLU A 262 5.96 9.30 -29.95
CA GLU A 262 5.95 10.63 -29.34
C GLU A 262 4.90 11.55 -29.99
N GLY A 263 4.69 11.45 -31.30
CA GLY A 263 3.63 12.19 -31.99
C GLY A 263 2.23 11.75 -31.57
N PHE A 264 2.03 10.46 -31.27
CA PHE A 264 0.77 9.97 -30.71
C PHE A 264 0.47 10.62 -29.34
N VAL A 265 1.41 10.57 -28.40
CA VAL A 265 1.21 11.19 -27.07
C VAL A 265 1.00 12.69 -27.20
N ARG A 266 1.81 13.37 -28.01
CA ARG A 266 1.69 14.82 -28.26
C ARG A 266 0.31 15.22 -28.78
N HIS A 267 -0.30 14.42 -29.67
CA HIS A 267 -1.66 14.66 -30.17
C HIS A 267 -2.68 14.75 -29.03
N TYR A 268 -2.62 13.83 -28.05
CA TYR A 268 -3.54 13.83 -26.92
C TYR A 268 -3.17 14.90 -25.87
N GLU A 269 -1.89 15.19 -25.65
CA GLU A 269 -1.46 16.33 -24.83
C GLU A 269 -2.06 17.66 -25.36
N GLU A 270 -1.95 17.90 -26.66
CA GLU A 270 -2.52 19.09 -27.30
C GLU A 270 -4.05 19.13 -27.24
N MET A 271 -4.70 17.97 -27.42
CA MET A 271 -6.15 17.85 -27.31
C MET A 271 -6.62 18.18 -25.88
N LEU A 272 -5.94 17.66 -24.86
CA LEU A 272 -6.24 17.93 -23.45
C LEU A 272 -6.04 19.41 -23.13
N ALA A 273 -4.92 19.99 -23.55
CA ALA A 273 -4.63 21.41 -23.33
C ALA A 273 -5.69 22.33 -23.99
N LYS A 274 -6.12 22.04 -25.21
CA LYS A 274 -7.22 22.76 -25.91
C LYS A 274 -8.54 22.69 -25.15
N ASN A 275 -8.75 21.65 -24.34
CA ASN A 275 -9.93 21.46 -23.51
C ASN A 275 -9.70 21.84 -22.03
N ASN A 276 -8.70 22.68 -21.75
CA ASN A 276 -8.33 23.17 -20.42
C ASN A 276 -8.03 22.06 -19.41
N ARG A 277 -7.37 20.98 -19.84
CA ARG A 277 -7.00 19.84 -19.00
C ARG A 277 -5.50 19.63 -19.00
N ILE A 278 -4.99 19.15 -17.89
CA ILE A 278 -3.57 18.87 -17.66
C ILE A 278 -3.33 17.38 -17.89
N PRO A 279 -2.45 17.01 -18.86
CA PRO A 279 -2.12 15.63 -19.13
C PRO A 279 -1.21 15.03 -18.05
N ILE A 280 -1.46 13.77 -17.72
CA ILE A 280 -0.58 12.91 -16.90
C ILE A 280 -0.30 11.64 -17.69
N VAL A 281 0.93 11.12 -17.58
CA VAL A 281 1.35 9.86 -18.20
C VAL A 281 2.15 9.01 -17.21
N TRP A 282 2.20 7.71 -17.44
CA TRP A 282 3.16 6.84 -16.74
C TRP A 282 4.59 7.05 -17.25
N ASP A 283 5.55 7.02 -16.35
CA ASP A 283 6.98 7.00 -16.66
C ASP A 283 7.69 5.88 -15.84
N PRO A 284 8.33 4.92 -16.50
CA PRO A 284 8.62 4.83 -17.93
C PRO A 284 7.38 4.49 -18.78
N GLY A 285 7.32 5.15 -19.92
CA GLY A 285 6.30 5.01 -20.93
C GLY A 285 6.78 5.65 -22.25
N ILE A 286 5.85 6.03 -23.13
CA ILE A 286 6.17 6.86 -24.27
C ILE A 286 6.55 8.26 -23.76
N LYS A 287 7.67 8.80 -24.28
CA LYS A 287 8.19 10.08 -23.83
C LYS A 287 7.21 11.23 -24.11
N PRO A 288 6.78 11.94 -23.07
CA PRO A 288 5.87 13.07 -23.20
C PRO A 288 6.60 14.41 -23.43
N SER A 289 5.82 15.48 -23.62
CA SER A 289 6.29 16.87 -23.61
C SER A 289 6.82 17.26 -22.21
N ALA A 290 7.75 18.21 -22.13
CA ALA A 290 8.41 18.57 -20.87
C ALA A 290 7.50 19.20 -19.80
N THR A 291 6.29 19.60 -20.17
CA THR A 291 5.29 20.19 -19.24
C THR A 291 4.28 19.18 -18.72
N THR A 292 4.23 17.99 -19.29
CA THR A 292 3.33 16.91 -18.90
C THR A 292 3.77 16.31 -17.57
N ILE A 293 2.84 16.02 -16.69
CA ILE A 293 3.12 15.37 -15.40
C ILE A 293 3.44 13.89 -15.65
N CYS A 294 4.54 13.43 -15.08
CA CYS A 294 4.96 12.02 -15.15
C CYS A 294 4.66 11.31 -13.83
N GLN A 295 3.87 10.25 -13.86
CA GLN A 295 3.67 9.37 -12.71
C GLN A 295 4.69 8.23 -12.78
N ILE A 296 5.65 8.26 -11.84
CA ILE A 296 6.81 7.36 -11.84
C ILE A 296 6.45 6.04 -11.17
N TRP A 297 6.52 4.93 -11.90
CA TRP A 297 6.12 3.62 -11.39
C TRP A 297 7.27 2.61 -11.25
N ASN A 298 8.50 2.99 -11.62
CA ASN A 298 9.67 2.11 -11.53
C ASN A 298 10.86 2.75 -10.80
N GLU A 299 12.02 2.08 -10.90
CA GLU A 299 13.27 2.46 -10.23
C GLU A 299 13.87 3.82 -10.65
N ALA A 300 13.32 4.49 -11.68
CA ALA A 300 13.84 5.80 -12.11
C ALA A 300 13.89 6.82 -10.96
N ILE A 301 12.95 6.74 -10.01
CA ILE A 301 12.93 7.59 -8.83
C ILE A 301 14.16 7.39 -7.92
N LYS A 302 14.76 6.20 -7.89
CA LYS A 302 15.97 5.90 -7.11
C LYS A 302 17.18 6.72 -7.57
N ASN A 303 17.22 7.09 -8.84
CA ASN A 303 18.32 7.84 -9.43
C ASN A 303 18.20 9.34 -9.17
N SER A 304 17.56 9.71 -8.05
CA SER A 304 17.44 11.09 -7.60
C SER A 304 16.88 12.02 -8.69
N ILE A 305 15.69 11.68 -9.24
CA ILE A 305 15.01 12.53 -10.23
C ILE A 305 14.93 13.97 -9.72
N ALA A 306 14.77 14.18 -8.41
CA ALA A 306 14.77 15.48 -7.78
C ALA A 306 16.05 16.29 -8.05
N GLU A 307 17.21 15.63 -8.12
CA GLU A 307 18.52 16.23 -8.36
C GLU A 307 18.90 16.23 -9.85
N ASN A 308 18.22 15.44 -10.67
CA ASN A 308 18.51 15.36 -12.10
C ASN A 308 18.00 16.60 -12.84
N LYS A 309 18.94 17.48 -13.23
CA LYS A 309 18.64 18.73 -13.94
C LYS A 309 18.10 18.52 -15.36
N ASP A 310 18.32 17.35 -15.95
CA ASP A 310 17.84 17.01 -17.30
C ASP A 310 16.41 16.49 -17.30
N TYR A 311 15.93 16.00 -16.17
CA TYR A 311 14.52 15.61 -16.00
C TYR A 311 13.68 16.86 -15.68
N LYS A 312 12.94 17.36 -16.66
CA LYS A 312 12.20 18.64 -16.57
C LYS A 312 10.78 18.49 -16.09
N ASN A 313 10.15 17.35 -16.33
CA ASN A 313 8.74 17.13 -16.05
C ASN A 313 8.41 17.25 -14.55
N PRO A 314 7.27 17.83 -14.21
CA PRO A 314 6.68 17.61 -12.89
C PRO A 314 6.38 16.11 -12.71
N TYR A 315 6.53 15.60 -11.50
CA TYR A 315 6.38 14.14 -11.29
C TYR A 315 5.65 13.78 -10.01
N ILE A 316 5.01 12.61 -10.06
CA ILE A 316 4.29 11.96 -8.98
C ILE A 316 5.00 10.62 -8.70
N ASP A 317 5.24 10.32 -7.43
CA ASP A 317 5.91 9.11 -6.99
C ASP A 317 4.89 7.99 -6.73
N SER A 318 4.95 6.92 -7.52
CA SER A 318 4.18 5.69 -7.30
C SER A 318 5.06 4.45 -7.19
N TYR A 319 6.38 4.61 -7.18
CA TYR A 319 7.31 3.49 -7.27
C TYR A 319 7.17 2.50 -6.10
N MET A 320 7.10 2.99 -4.87
CA MET A 320 6.95 2.14 -3.70
C MET A 320 5.48 1.86 -3.32
N GLY A 321 4.56 2.46 -4.06
CA GLY A 321 3.16 2.50 -3.74
C GLY A 321 2.30 1.40 -4.38
N TYR A 322 2.84 0.24 -4.77
CA TYR A 322 2.03 -0.85 -5.36
C TYR A 322 1.62 -1.85 -4.29
N LEU A 323 0.35 -1.79 -3.85
CA LEU A 323 -0.18 -2.68 -2.79
C LEU A 323 -0.34 -4.13 -3.22
N ASN A 324 -0.45 -4.40 -4.52
CA ASN A 324 -0.54 -5.76 -5.07
C ASN A 324 0.83 -6.43 -5.26
N HIS A 325 1.94 -5.72 -5.04
CA HIS A 325 3.29 -6.28 -4.99
C HIS A 325 3.66 -6.72 -3.57
N SER A 326 4.56 -7.68 -3.45
CA SER A 326 5.05 -8.26 -2.21
C SER A 326 3.94 -8.65 -1.19
N ASN A 327 4.28 -8.92 0.05
CA ASN A 327 3.27 -9.20 1.06
C ASN A 327 2.81 -7.93 1.80
N LEU A 328 1.73 -8.07 2.57
CA LEU A 328 1.11 -6.97 3.30
C LEU A 328 2.08 -6.28 4.27
N ILE A 329 2.86 -7.05 5.03
CA ILE A 329 3.78 -6.52 6.05
C ILE A 329 4.87 -5.67 5.37
N ASN A 330 5.49 -6.19 4.32
CA ASN A 330 6.51 -5.46 3.59
C ASN A 330 5.96 -4.20 2.90
N ASN A 331 4.72 -4.22 2.42
CA ASN A 331 4.08 -3.02 1.87
C ASN A 331 3.94 -1.92 2.92
N ILE A 332 3.51 -2.28 4.14
CA ILE A 332 3.38 -1.33 5.26
C ILE A 332 4.73 -0.71 5.61
N HIS A 333 5.74 -1.57 5.87
CA HIS A 333 7.08 -1.11 6.24
C HIS A 333 7.69 -0.24 5.14
N ARG A 334 7.57 -0.65 3.90
CA ARG A 334 8.07 0.04 2.74
C ARG A 334 7.46 1.43 2.58
N ASN A 335 6.15 1.55 2.64
CA ASN A 335 5.46 2.83 2.51
C ASN A 335 5.80 3.79 3.65
N PHE A 336 6.09 3.28 4.86
CA PHE A 336 6.53 4.13 5.98
C PHE A 336 7.97 4.61 5.82
N LEU A 337 8.87 3.73 5.41
CA LEU A 337 10.31 4.02 5.34
C LEU A 337 10.71 4.78 4.08
N HIS A 338 9.86 4.80 3.06
CA HIS A 338 10.11 5.48 1.80
C HIS A 338 10.10 7.01 1.97
N GLN A 339 11.10 7.68 1.40
CA GLN A 339 11.12 9.14 1.25
C GLN A 339 10.43 9.52 -0.05
N MET A 340 9.22 10.06 0.05
CA MET A 340 8.40 10.43 -1.10
C MET A 340 9.12 11.41 -2.02
N CYS A 341 9.09 11.14 -3.32
CA CYS A 341 9.80 11.93 -4.33
C CYS A 341 11.31 12.09 -4.07
N THR A 342 11.90 11.36 -3.14
CA THR A 342 13.29 11.52 -2.66
C THR A 342 13.61 12.92 -2.12
N VAL A 343 12.61 13.67 -1.67
CA VAL A 343 12.74 15.02 -1.09
C VAL A 343 12.02 15.13 0.25
N GLU A 344 12.36 16.14 1.05
CA GLU A 344 11.74 16.37 2.37
C GLU A 344 10.30 16.89 2.26
N LYS A 345 10.01 17.68 1.23
CA LYS A 345 8.69 18.27 0.96
C LYS A 345 8.48 18.50 -0.51
N GLY A 346 7.24 18.61 -0.90
CA GLY A 346 6.83 18.86 -2.27
C GLY A 346 7.23 20.23 -2.81
N SER A 347 7.20 20.34 -4.12
CA SER A 347 7.48 21.54 -4.90
C SER A 347 6.60 21.54 -6.15
N GLU A 348 6.73 22.56 -7.00
CA GLU A 348 6.09 22.59 -8.33
C GLU A 348 6.51 21.43 -9.23
N ARG A 349 7.63 20.81 -8.95
CA ARG A 349 8.17 19.67 -9.71
C ARG A 349 7.93 18.34 -9.00
N ALA A 350 8.26 18.22 -7.73
CA ALA A 350 8.03 17.04 -6.90
C ALA A 350 6.64 17.13 -6.27
N LEU A 351 5.62 16.62 -6.96
CA LEU A 351 4.22 16.87 -6.58
C LEU A 351 3.73 16.04 -5.40
N GLY A 352 4.38 14.92 -5.10
CA GLY A 352 3.95 13.97 -4.07
C GLY A 352 3.74 12.58 -4.62
N GLY A 353 2.81 11.81 -4.08
CA GLY A 353 2.66 10.42 -4.48
C GLY A 353 1.23 9.94 -4.68
N ILE A 354 1.11 8.82 -5.40
CA ILE A 354 -0.14 8.08 -5.56
C ILE A 354 0.13 6.61 -5.23
N LEU A 355 -0.54 6.10 -4.20
CA LEU A 355 -0.55 4.69 -3.83
C LEU A 355 -1.43 3.92 -4.80
N CYS A 356 -0.92 2.86 -5.42
CA CYS A 356 -1.62 2.15 -6.48
C CYS A 356 -2.10 0.77 -6.06
N LEU A 357 -3.31 0.42 -6.48
CA LEU A 357 -3.89 -0.90 -6.29
C LEU A 357 -4.35 -1.48 -7.62
N TRP A 358 -3.48 -2.31 -8.19
CA TRP A 358 -3.76 -3.03 -9.42
C TRP A 358 -4.49 -4.34 -9.15
N ASN A 359 -5.55 -4.57 -9.92
CA ASN A 359 -6.39 -5.75 -9.80
C ASN A 359 -6.14 -6.73 -10.96
N ASP A 360 -4.88 -7.11 -11.17
CA ASP A 360 -4.49 -8.03 -12.26
C ASP A 360 -5.24 -9.36 -12.17
N VAL A 361 -5.34 -9.92 -10.96
CA VAL A 361 -6.05 -11.18 -10.71
C VAL A 361 -7.52 -10.92 -10.43
N ARG A 362 -8.38 -11.76 -10.98
CA ARG A 362 -9.82 -11.75 -10.70
C ARG A 362 -10.09 -11.84 -9.21
N LEU A 363 -11.12 -11.12 -8.75
CA LEU A 363 -11.66 -11.22 -7.41
C LEU A 363 -12.88 -12.15 -7.41
N ALA A 364 -13.07 -12.97 -6.39
CA ALA A 364 -14.28 -13.78 -6.24
C ALA A 364 -15.49 -12.91 -5.86
N SER A 365 -15.25 -11.84 -5.08
CA SER A 365 -16.19 -10.75 -4.86
C SER A 365 -15.45 -9.42 -4.79
N PRO A 366 -16.10 -8.27 -5.03
CA PRO A 366 -15.45 -6.96 -4.92
C PRO A 366 -14.84 -6.69 -3.54
N GLU A 367 -15.44 -7.19 -2.44
CA GLU A 367 -14.99 -7.00 -1.06
C GLU A 367 -13.67 -7.70 -0.77
N GLN A 368 -13.35 -8.78 -1.48
CA GLN A 368 -12.08 -9.51 -1.31
C GLN A 368 -10.85 -8.62 -1.55
N LEU A 369 -11.00 -7.53 -2.28
CA LEU A 369 -9.92 -6.59 -2.52
C LEU A 369 -9.26 -6.12 -1.23
N TYR A 370 -10.07 -5.83 -0.21
CA TYR A 370 -9.60 -5.24 1.04
C TYR A 370 -8.67 -6.17 1.83
N PRO A 371 -9.09 -7.39 2.22
CA PRO A 371 -8.22 -8.28 2.96
C PRO A 371 -7.06 -8.84 2.13
N ILE A 372 -7.25 -9.10 0.83
CA ILE A 372 -6.18 -9.62 -0.04
C ILE A 372 -5.01 -8.64 -0.13
N ASN A 373 -5.27 -7.32 -0.22
CA ASN A 373 -4.24 -6.30 -0.37
C ASN A 373 -4.02 -5.51 0.93
N GLY A 374 -4.79 -5.78 1.99
CA GLY A 374 -4.72 -5.05 3.25
C GLY A 374 -4.97 -3.55 3.10
N MET A 375 -5.74 -3.12 2.09
CA MET A 375 -5.83 -1.74 1.65
C MET A 375 -6.13 -0.75 2.78
N PRO A 376 -7.09 -0.98 3.69
CA PRO A 376 -7.43 0.01 4.72
C PRO A 376 -6.29 0.29 5.70
N ILE A 377 -5.46 -0.70 6.01
CA ILE A 377 -4.35 -0.53 6.95
C ILE A 377 -3.04 -0.16 6.23
N ALA A 378 -2.81 -0.70 5.03
CA ALA A 378 -1.58 -0.47 4.28
C ALA A 378 -1.47 0.94 3.69
N MET A 379 -2.58 1.68 3.60
CA MET A 379 -2.56 3.08 3.17
C MET A 379 -2.11 4.04 4.28
N LEU A 380 -2.19 3.68 5.56
CA LEU A 380 -1.88 4.58 6.68
C LEU A 380 -0.44 5.10 6.65
N PRO A 381 0.60 4.26 6.46
CA PRO A 381 1.97 4.76 6.35
C PRO A 381 2.18 5.68 5.15
N PHE A 382 1.51 5.44 4.03
CA PHE A 382 1.55 6.34 2.89
C PHE A 382 0.88 7.69 3.21
N ALA A 383 -0.29 7.68 3.85
CA ALA A 383 -0.97 8.89 4.29
C ALA A 383 -0.09 9.72 5.24
N GLU A 384 0.56 9.06 6.23
CA GLU A 384 1.51 9.70 7.14
C GLU A 384 2.66 10.37 6.37
N ARG A 385 3.38 9.60 5.52
CA ARG A 385 4.57 10.09 4.83
C ARG A 385 4.26 11.17 3.79
N SER A 386 3.15 11.08 3.10
CA SER A 386 2.73 12.10 2.11
C SER A 386 2.25 13.39 2.76
N TRP A 387 1.71 13.32 3.98
CA TRP A 387 1.29 14.50 4.75
C TRP A 387 2.46 15.15 5.49
N VAL A 388 3.23 14.37 6.24
CA VAL A 388 4.31 14.87 7.11
C VAL A 388 5.59 15.21 6.33
N GLY A 389 5.89 14.44 5.28
CA GLY A 389 7.15 14.57 4.55
C GLY A 389 8.37 14.17 5.38
N GLY A 390 9.44 14.94 5.28
CA GLY A 390 10.64 14.82 6.09
C GLY A 390 11.78 14.04 5.44
N LYS A 391 12.89 13.91 6.16
CA LYS A 391 14.08 13.20 5.70
C LYS A 391 13.83 11.72 5.54
N GLY A 392 14.50 11.10 4.58
CA GLY A 392 14.61 9.66 4.48
C GLY A 392 15.50 9.08 5.58
N TYR A 393 15.43 7.78 5.73
CA TYR A 393 16.21 7.04 6.74
C TYR A 393 17.56 6.53 6.22
N GLY A 394 17.96 6.94 5.01
CA GLY A 394 19.20 6.48 4.37
C GLY A 394 19.19 5.00 3.99
N LEU A 395 18.00 4.46 3.75
CA LEU A 395 17.80 3.03 3.42
C LEU A 395 17.78 2.82 1.91
N ASP A 396 18.33 1.69 1.47
CA ASP A 396 18.14 1.23 0.10
C ASP A 396 16.69 0.76 -0.10
N TYR A 397 16.17 0.96 -1.31
CA TYR A 397 14.78 0.65 -1.67
C TYR A 397 14.44 -0.86 -1.67
N ASP A 398 15.43 -1.74 -1.58
CA ASP A 398 15.21 -3.19 -1.50
C ASP A 398 14.68 -3.69 -0.14
N MET A 399 14.57 -2.83 0.81
CA MET A 399 13.78 -2.82 2.04
C MET A 399 13.80 -4.06 2.92
N LEU A 400 14.76 -4.00 3.81
CA LEU A 400 14.72 -4.66 5.09
C LEU A 400 14.26 -3.64 6.15
N VAL A 401 13.55 -4.08 7.19
CA VAL A 401 13.36 -3.25 8.38
C VAL A 401 14.76 -2.93 8.92
N PRO A 402 15.10 -1.64 9.12
CA PRO A 402 16.44 -1.28 9.55
C PRO A 402 16.76 -1.80 10.94
N SER A 403 18.04 -1.87 11.27
CA SER A 403 18.51 -2.25 12.60
C SER A 403 18.18 -1.17 13.64
N PRO A 404 18.18 -1.50 14.96
CA PRO A 404 17.90 -0.54 16.02
C PRO A 404 18.86 0.66 16.11
N GLU A 405 19.98 0.61 15.43
CA GLU A 405 20.91 1.75 15.32
C GLU A 405 20.38 2.84 14.36
N ASN A 406 19.43 2.51 13.50
CA ASN A 406 18.78 3.46 12.60
C ASN A 406 17.48 3.99 13.21
N GLN A 407 17.28 5.30 13.18
CA GLN A 407 16.07 5.94 13.72
C GLN A 407 14.78 5.40 13.08
N GLY A 408 14.82 5.00 11.81
CA GLY A 408 13.69 4.42 11.10
C GLY A 408 13.13 3.15 11.74
N HIS A 409 13.94 2.37 12.47
CA HIS A 409 13.47 1.23 13.24
C HIS A 409 12.52 1.66 14.37
N HIS A 410 12.94 2.64 15.16
CA HIS A 410 12.17 3.13 16.30
C HIS A 410 10.91 3.86 15.85
N ASP A 411 11.03 4.67 14.79
CA ASP A 411 9.90 5.42 14.23
C ASP A 411 8.85 4.47 13.64
N LEU A 412 9.27 3.40 12.96
CA LEU A 412 8.36 2.40 12.42
C LEU A 412 7.60 1.66 13.54
N ILE A 413 8.30 1.22 14.60
CA ILE A 413 7.64 0.57 15.75
C ILE A 413 6.66 1.51 16.44
N ALA A 414 7.04 2.78 16.63
CA ALA A 414 6.15 3.79 17.20
C ALA A 414 4.92 4.04 16.30
N PHE A 415 5.12 4.07 14.99
CA PHE A 415 4.02 4.23 14.03
C PHE A 415 3.09 3.01 14.00
N GLU A 416 3.62 1.78 14.10
CA GLU A 416 2.78 0.59 14.23
C GLU A 416 1.85 0.65 15.44
N GLN A 417 2.26 1.28 16.56
CA GLN A 417 1.36 1.46 17.72
C GLN A 417 0.19 2.41 17.39
N LYS A 418 0.42 3.46 16.59
CA LYS A 418 -0.67 4.31 16.08
C LYS A 418 -1.61 3.49 15.17
N MET A 419 -1.04 2.69 14.28
CA MET A 419 -1.83 1.82 13.38
C MET A 419 -2.69 0.82 14.16
N VAL A 420 -2.18 0.26 15.28
CA VAL A 420 -2.96 -0.60 16.18
C VAL A 420 -4.18 0.15 16.72
N TYR A 421 -3.99 1.38 17.19
CA TYR A 421 -5.12 2.20 17.63
C TYR A 421 -6.15 2.40 16.52
N HIS A 422 -5.71 2.76 15.31
CA HIS A 422 -6.60 2.97 14.17
C HIS A 422 -7.31 1.69 13.71
N ARG A 423 -6.62 0.54 13.70
CA ARG A 423 -7.22 -0.77 13.43
C ARG A 423 -8.38 -1.06 14.38
N ASP A 424 -8.17 -0.83 15.68
CA ASP A 424 -9.12 -1.21 16.72
C ASP A 424 -10.29 -0.21 16.87
N ASN A 425 -10.14 1.02 16.36
CA ASN A 425 -11.14 2.09 16.48
C ASN A 425 -11.66 2.57 15.11
N ASN A 426 -10.85 3.29 14.35
CA ASN A 426 -11.29 3.96 13.11
C ASN A 426 -11.54 2.99 11.94
N LEU A 427 -10.84 1.86 11.91
CA LEU A 427 -10.96 0.83 10.88
C LEU A 427 -11.73 -0.42 11.35
N ARG A 428 -12.45 -0.33 12.47
CA ARG A 428 -13.16 -1.47 13.06
C ARG A 428 -14.19 -2.13 12.15
N ASP A 429 -14.72 -1.39 11.18
CA ASP A 429 -15.74 -1.88 10.23
C ASP A 429 -15.12 -2.43 8.93
N TRP A 430 -13.77 -2.56 8.90
CA TRP A 430 -13.01 -3.12 7.80
C TRP A 430 -12.39 -4.46 8.20
N ASP A 431 -12.27 -5.40 7.25
CA ASP A 431 -11.51 -6.64 7.46
C ASP A 431 -10.00 -6.35 7.41
N VAL A 432 -9.42 -6.07 8.58
CA VAL A 432 -7.99 -5.76 8.73
C VAL A 432 -7.27 -7.00 9.26
N ARG A 433 -6.44 -7.61 8.41
CA ARG A 433 -5.64 -8.80 8.73
C ARG A 433 -4.18 -8.44 8.93
N TRP A 434 -3.94 -7.66 9.97
CA TRP A 434 -2.60 -7.18 10.32
C TRP A 434 -2.49 -6.96 11.83
N VAL A 435 -1.31 -7.23 12.38
CA VAL A 435 -0.89 -6.91 13.76
C VAL A 435 0.52 -6.33 13.74
N ALA A 436 0.88 -5.55 14.77
CA ALA A 436 2.21 -4.95 14.90
C ALA A 436 3.29 -6.04 14.97
N ASN A 437 4.35 -5.88 14.19
CA ASN A 437 5.35 -6.93 14.03
C ASN A 437 6.79 -6.45 13.73
N ALA A 438 7.02 -5.16 13.53
CA ALA A 438 8.34 -4.60 13.20
C ALA A 438 9.39 -4.87 14.28
N HIS A 439 8.96 -5.09 15.53
CA HIS A 439 9.82 -5.34 16.70
C HIS A 439 10.40 -6.77 16.79
N ILE A 440 10.00 -7.71 15.92
CA ILE A 440 10.47 -9.10 15.97
C ILE A 440 11.90 -9.19 15.42
N PRO A 441 12.92 -9.57 16.24
CA PRO A 441 14.30 -9.72 15.78
C PRO A 441 14.52 -11.14 15.24
N TRP A 442 15.45 -11.26 14.30
CA TRP A 442 15.89 -12.52 13.72
C TRP A 442 17.40 -12.60 13.64
N GLN A 443 17.93 -13.80 13.87
CA GLN A 443 19.19 -14.23 13.30
C GLN A 443 18.86 -14.97 12.01
N VAL A 444 19.48 -14.59 10.91
CA VAL A 444 19.20 -15.13 9.57
C VAL A 444 20.50 -15.38 8.83
N THR A 445 20.59 -16.47 8.09
CA THR A 445 21.77 -16.71 7.25
C THR A 445 21.67 -15.92 5.96
N ILE A 446 22.81 -15.46 5.47
CA ILE A 446 22.88 -14.98 4.09
C ILE A 446 22.47 -16.14 3.17
N PRO A 447 21.52 -15.92 2.21
CA PRO A 447 21.06 -16.96 1.30
C PRO A 447 22.19 -17.68 0.58
N GLN A 448 22.11 -18.99 0.50
CA GLN A 448 23.12 -19.88 -0.10
C GLN A 448 22.49 -20.83 -1.12
N PRO A 449 23.27 -21.45 -2.01
CA PRO A 449 22.77 -22.52 -2.86
C PRO A 449 22.22 -23.71 -2.05
N GLN A 450 21.18 -24.37 -2.53
CA GLN A 450 20.67 -25.60 -1.92
C GLN A 450 21.77 -26.65 -1.83
N GLY A 451 21.81 -27.38 -0.71
CA GLY A 451 22.87 -28.34 -0.41
C GLY A 451 24.00 -27.75 0.45
N ALA A 452 24.03 -26.45 0.67
CA ALA A 452 24.91 -25.85 1.67
C ALA A 452 24.59 -26.38 3.07
N LYS A 453 25.60 -26.45 3.93
CA LYS A 453 25.45 -26.87 5.34
C LYS A 453 25.27 -25.64 6.22
N ILE A 454 24.40 -25.74 7.19
CA ILE A 454 24.10 -24.64 8.12
C ILE A 454 25.32 -24.23 8.94
N GLU A 455 26.22 -25.18 9.23
CA GLU A 455 27.46 -24.98 9.98
C GLU A 455 28.42 -24.03 9.27
N ASP A 456 28.36 -23.98 7.93
CA ASP A 456 29.21 -23.13 7.09
C ASP A 456 28.54 -21.78 6.78
N ALA A 457 27.30 -21.55 7.23
CA ALA A 457 26.51 -20.39 6.88
C ALA A 457 26.91 -19.14 7.68
N GLN A 458 27.01 -18.01 7.00
CA GLN A 458 27.22 -16.72 7.65
C GLN A 458 25.88 -16.17 8.16
N TRP A 459 25.83 -15.90 9.47
CA TRP A 459 24.65 -15.32 10.14
C TRP A 459 24.71 -13.80 10.21
N THR A 460 23.56 -13.17 10.06
CA THR A 460 23.34 -11.72 10.24
C THR A 460 22.03 -11.48 10.97
N LYS A 461 21.67 -10.21 11.20
CA LYS A 461 20.42 -9.82 11.86
C LYS A 461 19.41 -9.31 10.84
N ALA A 462 18.14 -9.58 11.10
CA ALA A 462 17.01 -8.99 10.41
C ALA A 462 15.88 -8.67 11.41
N TYR A 463 14.89 -7.91 11.01
CA TYR A 463 13.80 -7.45 11.86
C TYR A 463 12.46 -7.47 11.13
N GLY A 464 11.37 -7.54 11.90
CA GLY A 464 10.00 -7.52 11.42
C GLY A 464 9.39 -8.90 11.24
N GLY A 465 8.07 -8.95 11.17
CA GLY A 465 7.28 -10.17 11.00
C GLY A 465 7.40 -10.82 9.62
N SER A 466 8.11 -10.18 8.68
CA SER A 466 8.38 -10.71 7.34
C SER A 466 9.76 -10.29 6.87
N VAL A 467 10.66 -11.25 6.69
CA VAL A 467 12.05 -11.04 6.27
C VAL A 467 12.19 -11.26 4.76
N ASN A 468 12.61 -10.24 4.04
CA ASN A 468 12.90 -10.32 2.61
C ASN A 468 14.29 -10.93 2.36
N LEU A 469 14.34 -12.24 2.11
CA LEU A 469 15.58 -12.96 1.90
C LEU A 469 16.27 -12.61 0.57
N TYR A 470 15.49 -12.19 -0.44
CA TYR A 470 16.06 -11.71 -1.70
C TYR A 470 16.85 -10.40 -1.48
N ALA A 471 16.24 -9.42 -0.80
CA ALA A 471 16.89 -8.16 -0.48
C ALA A 471 18.10 -8.37 0.44
N LEU A 472 18.00 -9.26 1.42
CA LEU A 472 19.10 -9.63 2.29
C LEU A 472 20.27 -10.23 1.50
N GLY A 473 20.01 -11.15 0.59
CA GLY A 473 21.04 -11.71 -0.27
C GLY A 473 21.72 -10.64 -1.12
N LYS A 474 20.92 -9.77 -1.76
CA LYS A 474 21.42 -8.68 -2.59
C LYS A 474 22.31 -7.69 -1.82
N SER A 475 21.94 -7.32 -0.59
CA SER A 475 22.73 -6.43 0.26
C SER A 475 24.10 -7.02 0.67
N HIS A 476 24.25 -8.34 0.57
CA HIS A 476 25.50 -9.07 0.82
C HIS A 476 26.16 -9.57 -0.48
N GLY A 477 25.78 -9.05 -1.65
CA GLY A 477 26.40 -9.40 -2.93
C GLY A 477 25.99 -10.76 -3.48
N VAL A 478 25.00 -11.44 -2.89
CA VAL A 478 24.50 -12.71 -3.39
C VAL A 478 23.59 -12.48 -4.59
N LYS A 479 23.92 -13.08 -5.73
CA LYS A 479 23.05 -13.09 -6.90
C LYS A 479 21.91 -14.09 -6.65
N SER A 480 20.68 -13.61 -6.79
CA SER A 480 19.51 -14.48 -6.77
C SER A 480 19.62 -15.58 -7.81
N GLY A 481 19.45 -16.81 -7.39
CA GLY A 481 19.49 -18.01 -8.21
C GLY A 481 18.23 -18.86 -8.05
N GLU A 482 18.16 -19.94 -8.80
CA GLU A 482 17.26 -21.06 -8.54
C GLU A 482 17.91 -21.96 -7.48
N LYS A 483 17.10 -22.67 -6.68
CA LYS A 483 17.57 -23.62 -5.66
C LYS A 483 18.47 -22.98 -4.61
N MET A 484 17.91 -21.99 -3.92
CA MET A 484 18.55 -21.35 -2.77
C MET A 484 17.97 -21.87 -1.45
N ILE A 485 18.70 -21.62 -0.35
CA ILE A 485 18.26 -21.93 1.02
C ILE A 485 18.71 -20.83 1.97
N ALA A 486 17.90 -20.54 2.98
CA ALA A 486 18.28 -19.74 4.13
C ALA A 486 17.69 -20.33 5.41
N TRP A 487 18.34 -20.06 6.55
CA TRP A 487 17.87 -20.44 7.86
C TRP A 487 17.64 -19.19 8.71
N LEU A 488 16.56 -19.23 9.49
CA LEU A 488 16.20 -18.14 10.38
C LEU A 488 15.94 -18.70 11.77
N LYS A 489 16.26 -17.94 12.79
CA LYS A 489 15.89 -18.24 14.17
C LYS A 489 15.58 -16.97 14.94
N THR A 490 14.62 -17.07 15.86
CA THR A 490 14.31 -16.06 16.87
C THR A 490 13.95 -16.74 18.18
N GLU A 491 14.10 -16.04 19.29
CA GLU A 491 13.70 -16.54 20.58
C GLU A 491 12.48 -15.80 21.10
N ILE A 492 11.49 -16.58 21.57
CA ILE A 492 10.19 -16.10 22.03
C ILE A 492 10.05 -16.43 23.51
N TYR A 493 9.94 -15.41 24.36
CA TYR A 493 9.64 -15.61 25.78
C TYR A 493 8.14 -15.70 26.01
N SER A 494 7.71 -16.69 26.76
CA SER A 494 6.33 -16.81 27.25
C SER A 494 6.31 -16.91 28.77
N GLU A 495 5.48 -16.12 29.44
CA GLU A 495 5.34 -16.12 30.92
C GLU A 495 4.79 -17.44 31.46
N LYS A 496 4.08 -18.20 30.64
CA LYS A 496 3.45 -19.49 30.96
C LYS A 496 3.51 -20.43 29.76
N GLU A 497 3.36 -21.71 30.04
CA GLU A 497 3.07 -22.69 29.00
C GLU A 497 1.71 -22.42 28.38
N ARG A 498 1.65 -22.33 27.02
CA ARG A 498 0.43 -22.08 26.27
C ARG A 498 0.58 -22.42 24.79
N GLU A 499 -0.55 -22.64 24.13
CA GLU A 499 -0.64 -22.63 22.69
C GLU A 499 -1.01 -21.21 22.21
N ILE A 500 -0.29 -20.71 21.23
CA ILE A 500 -0.61 -19.47 20.50
C ILE A 500 -0.91 -19.81 19.05
N ARG A 501 -1.43 -18.85 18.31
CA ARG A 501 -1.57 -18.91 16.87
C ARG A 501 -0.59 -17.95 16.20
N ALA A 502 -0.12 -18.31 14.99
CA ALA A 502 0.73 -17.43 14.20
C ALA A 502 0.44 -17.60 12.71
N TRP A 503 0.41 -16.49 11.98
CA TRP A 503 0.56 -16.53 10.53
C TRP A 503 2.01 -16.87 10.21
N VAL A 504 2.18 -17.90 9.39
CA VAL A 504 3.51 -18.35 8.96
C VAL A 504 3.50 -18.61 7.47
N SER A 505 4.56 -18.25 6.79
CA SER A 505 4.74 -18.53 5.37
C SER A 505 6.21 -18.59 4.99
N LEU A 506 6.51 -19.49 4.08
CA LEU A 506 7.80 -19.60 3.39
C LEU A 506 7.67 -19.23 1.92
N GLU A 507 6.47 -18.82 1.48
CA GLU A 507 6.19 -18.51 0.09
C GLU A 507 6.56 -17.09 -0.31
N THR A 508 6.58 -16.88 -1.61
CA THR A 508 6.86 -15.62 -2.26
C THR A 508 5.66 -15.19 -3.11
N PRO A 509 4.58 -14.69 -2.49
CA PRO A 509 3.39 -14.33 -3.25
C PRO A 509 3.69 -13.14 -4.16
N SER A 510 3.24 -13.23 -5.41
CA SER A 510 3.13 -12.08 -6.30
C SER A 510 1.69 -12.00 -6.77
N ARG A 511 0.98 -11.01 -6.31
CA ARG A 511 -0.45 -10.87 -6.61
C ARG A 511 -0.71 -10.33 -8.01
N SER A 512 0.23 -9.58 -8.58
CA SER A 512 0.10 -9.07 -9.95
C SER A 512 0.31 -10.18 -11.01
N THR A 513 1.32 -11.02 -10.86
CA THR A 513 1.61 -12.09 -11.82
C THR A 513 1.07 -13.45 -11.39
N ARG A 514 0.27 -13.51 -10.33
CA ARG A 514 -0.23 -14.73 -9.71
C ARG A 514 0.87 -15.81 -9.54
N ARG A 515 2.02 -15.40 -9.06
CA ARG A 515 3.09 -16.31 -8.71
C ARG A 515 3.04 -16.60 -7.23
N SER A 516 2.94 -17.88 -6.88
CA SER A 516 3.01 -18.37 -5.51
C SER A 516 3.91 -19.60 -5.50
N ALA A 517 4.58 -19.85 -4.39
CA ALA A 517 5.26 -21.12 -4.14
C ALA A 517 4.27 -22.28 -4.07
N GLY A 518 3.00 -21.94 -3.92
CA GLY A 518 1.92 -22.88 -3.75
C GLY A 518 1.83 -23.39 -2.32
N ILE A 519 0.74 -24.05 -2.03
CA ILE A 519 0.56 -24.83 -0.83
C ILE A 519 1.24 -26.16 -1.07
N GLY A 520 2.05 -26.64 -0.13
CA GLY A 520 2.63 -27.97 -0.19
C GLY A 520 1.55 -29.07 -0.14
N GLU A 521 1.99 -30.31 -0.17
CA GLU A 521 1.11 -31.42 0.16
C GLU A 521 0.55 -31.26 1.58
N GLN A 522 -0.60 -31.85 1.86
CA GLN A 522 -1.22 -31.75 3.19
C GLN A 522 -0.22 -32.15 4.29
N GLY A 523 -0.01 -31.28 5.26
CA GLY A 523 0.96 -31.47 6.33
C GLY A 523 2.39 -31.00 6.03
N GLU A 524 2.65 -30.50 4.81
CA GLU A 524 3.93 -29.95 4.39
C GLU A 524 3.86 -28.42 4.22
N TRP A 525 4.93 -27.72 4.60
CA TRP A 525 5.08 -26.29 4.34
C TRP A 525 5.44 -26.02 2.88
N GLU A 526 5.19 -24.79 2.44
CA GLU A 526 5.58 -24.34 1.09
C GLU A 526 7.04 -24.69 0.80
N THR A 527 7.33 -25.08 -0.41
CA THR A 527 8.69 -25.39 -0.89
C THR A 527 9.42 -26.53 -0.15
N GLY A 528 8.72 -27.32 0.65
CA GLY A 528 9.33 -28.36 1.49
C GLY A 528 10.16 -27.83 2.67
N GLY A 529 9.91 -26.58 3.08
CA GLY A 529 10.58 -25.96 4.20
C GLY A 529 10.20 -26.57 5.55
N LYS A 530 10.93 -26.18 6.60
CA LYS A 530 10.72 -26.72 7.96
C LYS A 530 10.58 -25.59 8.96
N ILE A 531 9.64 -25.75 9.88
CA ILE A 531 9.43 -24.85 11.00
C ILE A 531 9.46 -25.66 12.28
N LEU A 532 10.35 -25.31 13.19
CA LEU A 532 10.54 -26.00 14.45
C LEU A 532 10.38 -25.03 15.60
N ILE A 533 9.71 -25.46 16.67
CA ILE A 533 9.69 -24.77 17.97
C ILE A 533 10.29 -25.68 19.01
N ASN A 534 11.37 -25.26 19.64
CA ASN A 534 12.14 -26.06 20.59
C ASN A 534 12.58 -27.45 20.04
N GLY A 535 12.81 -27.52 18.71
CA GLY A 535 13.15 -28.77 18.00
C GLY A 535 11.95 -29.61 17.56
N GLU A 536 10.73 -29.27 17.98
CA GLU A 536 9.51 -29.99 17.59
C GLU A 536 8.92 -29.38 16.29
N LYS A 537 8.51 -30.23 15.34
CA LYS A 537 7.95 -29.79 14.04
C LYS A 537 6.62 -29.05 14.26
N VAL A 538 6.51 -27.86 13.72
CA VAL A 538 5.24 -27.14 13.55
C VAL A 538 4.64 -27.59 12.23
N VAL A 539 3.42 -28.12 12.28
CA VAL A 539 2.70 -28.56 11.08
C VAL A 539 1.74 -27.46 10.60
N PRO A 540 1.54 -27.33 9.27
CA PRO A 540 0.53 -26.41 8.76
C PRO A 540 -0.87 -26.84 9.20
N PRO A 541 -1.83 -25.90 9.24
CA PRO A 541 -3.22 -26.20 9.56
C PRO A 541 -3.81 -27.26 8.62
N THR A 542 -4.61 -28.18 9.18
CA THR A 542 -5.23 -29.27 8.42
C THR A 542 -6.26 -28.80 7.38
N ALA A 543 -6.72 -27.56 7.51
CA ALA A 543 -7.63 -26.93 6.54
C ALA A 543 -6.96 -26.62 5.17
N TRP A 544 -5.63 -26.66 5.10
CA TRP A 544 -4.91 -26.54 3.84
C TRP A 544 -5.04 -27.85 3.05
N GLN A 545 -5.97 -27.86 2.11
CA GLN A 545 -6.37 -29.11 1.44
C GLN A 545 -5.85 -29.24 0.03
N GLU A 546 -5.56 -28.13 -0.64
CA GLU A 546 -5.18 -28.13 -2.03
C GLU A 546 -3.66 -28.13 -2.17
N PRO A 547 -3.06 -29.23 -2.64
CA PRO A 547 -1.65 -29.19 -3.06
C PRO A 547 -1.52 -28.19 -4.21
N GLY A 548 -0.39 -27.53 -4.26
CA GLY A 548 -0.08 -26.40 -5.11
C GLY A 548 -0.48 -26.50 -6.57
N MET A 549 -1.76 -26.37 -6.87
CA MET A 549 -2.25 -26.13 -8.22
C MET A 549 -1.62 -24.85 -8.79
N TYR A 550 -1.15 -23.97 -7.91
CA TYR A 550 -0.50 -22.70 -8.21
C TYR A 550 0.95 -22.67 -7.79
N SER A 551 1.67 -23.74 -8.05
CA SER A 551 3.10 -23.80 -7.79
C SER A 551 3.84 -22.69 -8.55
N TYR A 552 5.04 -22.37 -8.09
CA TYR A 552 5.96 -21.40 -8.72
C TYR A 552 6.19 -21.58 -10.23
N HIS A 553 5.82 -22.71 -10.81
CA HIS A 553 5.89 -22.96 -12.26
C HIS A 553 4.81 -22.20 -13.04
N PHE A 554 3.73 -21.79 -12.41
CA PHE A 554 2.66 -21.05 -13.05
C PHE A 554 2.94 -19.56 -12.99
N SER A 555 3.02 -18.92 -14.15
CA SER A 555 3.03 -17.47 -14.27
C SER A 555 2.03 -17.06 -15.34
N THR A 556 1.45 -15.88 -15.19
CA THR A 556 0.49 -15.32 -16.15
C THR A 556 1.06 -15.17 -17.57
N TYR A 557 2.39 -15.02 -17.71
CA TYR A 557 3.05 -15.00 -19.02
C TYR A 557 2.95 -16.32 -19.74
N LYS A 558 2.99 -17.43 -19.02
CA LYS A 558 2.91 -18.77 -19.60
C LYS A 558 1.48 -19.29 -19.64
N TYR A 559 0.65 -18.89 -18.69
CA TYR A 559 -0.74 -19.32 -18.51
C TYR A 559 -1.63 -18.11 -18.22
N PRO A 560 -2.00 -17.29 -19.24
CA PRO A 560 -2.76 -16.05 -19.05
C PRO A 560 -4.10 -16.26 -18.32
N ASP A 561 -4.76 -17.39 -18.55
CA ASP A 561 -6.05 -17.70 -17.94
C ASP A 561 -5.99 -17.84 -16.42
N ILE A 562 -4.81 -18.04 -15.84
CA ILE A 562 -4.63 -18.11 -14.37
C ILE A 562 -5.07 -16.81 -13.69
N GLN A 563 -4.97 -15.66 -14.35
CA GLN A 563 -5.46 -14.40 -13.79
C GLN A 563 -6.98 -14.38 -13.60
N ASN A 564 -7.71 -15.25 -14.31
CA ASN A 564 -9.16 -15.38 -14.18
C ASN A 564 -9.59 -16.29 -13.00
N LEU A 565 -8.64 -16.91 -12.31
CA LEU A 565 -8.89 -17.69 -11.10
C LEU A 565 -8.69 -16.79 -9.87
N PRO A 566 -9.69 -16.61 -8.99
CA PRO A 566 -9.53 -15.84 -7.77
C PRO A 566 -8.46 -16.43 -6.84
N TRP A 567 -7.87 -15.61 -5.99
CA TRP A 567 -7.04 -16.08 -4.88
C TRP A 567 -7.92 -16.87 -3.91
N THR A 568 -7.40 -18.02 -3.45
CA THR A 568 -7.98 -18.74 -2.33
C THR A 568 -7.39 -18.27 -1.01
N ASN A 569 -8.06 -18.53 0.11
CA ASN A 569 -7.56 -18.13 1.43
C ASN A 569 -6.23 -18.82 1.77
N GLU A 570 -5.99 -20.03 1.26
CA GLU A 570 -4.77 -20.79 1.53
C GLU A 570 -3.52 -20.21 0.84
N GLN A 571 -3.69 -19.47 -0.25
CA GLN A 571 -2.58 -18.97 -1.06
C GLN A 571 -1.86 -17.75 -0.46
N LEU A 572 -2.53 -16.99 0.42
CA LEU A 572 -1.99 -15.79 1.06
C LEU A 572 -1.92 -16.01 2.57
N PHE A 573 -0.74 -15.98 3.17
CA PHE A 573 -0.54 -16.41 4.56
C PHE A 573 -1.40 -15.64 5.57
N TRP A 574 -1.69 -14.36 5.33
CA TRP A 574 -2.57 -13.55 6.21
C TRP A 574 -4.06 -13.83 6.00
N MET A 575 -4.42 -14.61 4.97
CA MET A 575 -5.79 -15.08 4.72
C MET A 575 -6.02 -16.49 5.24
N ARG A 576 -4.95 -17.24 5.50
CA ARG A 576 -4.97 -18.63 6.00
C ARG A 576 -5.42 -18.70 7.45
N GLU A 577 -5.86 -19.89 7.88
CA GLU A 577 -5.93 -20.21 9.29
C GLU A 577 -4.52 -20.16 9.89
N PRO A 578 -4.30 -19.40 10.99
CA PRO A 578 -2.99 -19.34 11.63
C PRO A 578 -2.57 -20.69 12.22
N ALA A 579 -1.29 -21.04 12.07
CA ALA A 579 -0.72 -22.26 12.63
C ALA A 579 -0.69 -22.21 14.17
N LYS A 580 -0.83 -23.38 14.81
CA LYS A 580 -0.73 -23.54 16.26
C LYS A 580 0.72 -23.73 16.69
N ILE A 581 1.17 -22.91 17.64
CA ILE A 581 2.53 -22.92 18.17
C ILE A 581 2.48 -23.19 19.68
N LYS A 582 3.08 -24.28 20.14
CA LYS A 582 3.15 -24.62 21.56
C LYS A 582 4.38 -23.99 22.19
N LEU A 583 4.17 -23.09 23.14
CA LEU A 583 5.24 -22.43 23.90
C LEU A 583 5.34 -23.00 25.30
N LYS A 584 6.56 -23.35 25.73
CA LYS A 584 6.89 -23.63 27.14
C LYS A 584 7.02 -22.30 27.89
N LYS A 585 6.90 -22.35 29.22
CA LYS A 585 7.25 -21.20 30.07
C LYS A 585 8.73 -20.87 29.91
N GLY A 586 9.05 -19.59 29.70
CA GLY A 586 10.43 -19.12 29.47
C GLY A 586 10.72 -18.93 27.98
N TRP A 587 11.99 -18.99 27.63
CA TRP A 587 12.45 -18.81 26.25
C TRP A 587 12.21 -20.03 25.38
N ASN A 588 11.73 -19.82 24.18
CA ASN A 588 11.44 -20.83 23.17
C ASN A 588 12.15 -20.46 21.88
N THR A 589 12.88 -21.38 21.30
CA THR A 589 13.59 -21.17 20.04
C THR A 589 12.69 -21.54 18.86
N LEU A 590 12.34 -20.58 18.05
CA LEU A 590 11.75 -20.79 16.72
C LEU A 590 12.87 -20.89 15.70
N PHE A 591 12.87 -21.95 14.90
CA PHE A 591 13.81 -22.19 13.83
C PHE A 591 13.07 -22.46 12.53
N ILE A 592 13.50 -21.81 11.44
CA ILE A 592 12.91 -21.94 10.12
C ILE A 592 13.99 -22.29 9.09
N GLU A 593 13.74 -23.34 8.32
CA GLU A 593 14.50 -23.70 7.12
C GLU A 593 13.66 -23.33 5.91
N ALA A 594 14.15 -22.37 5.13
CA ALA A 594 13.42 -21.78 4.01
C ALA A 594 14.12 -22.05 2.67
N PRO A 595 13.78 -23.13 1.95
CA PRO A 595 14.26 -23.36 0.60
C PRO A 595 13.51 -22.53 -0.43
N LEU A 596 14.19 -22.19 -1.51
CA LEU A 596 13.62 -21.54 -2.69
C LEU A 596 13.97 -22.38 -3.94
N HIS A 597 12.96 -22.77 -4.72
CA HIS A 597 13.14 -23.65 -5.88
C HIS A 597 13.17 -22.94 -7.22
N TYR A 598 12.89 -21.64 -7.26
CA TYR A 598 12.86 -20.86 -8.49
C TYR A 598 13.36 -19.42 -8.28
N LYS A 599 13.82 -18.80 -9.36
CA LYS A 599 14.29 -17.41 -9.30
C LYS A 599 13.12 -16.44 -9.16
N THR A 600 13.12 -15.64 -8.10
CA THR A 600 12.12 -14.60 -7.84
C THR A 600 12.71 -13.46 -7.02
N PRO A 601 12.27 -12.21 -7.24
CA PRO A 601 12.60 -11.08 -6.36
C PRO A 601 11.73 -11.05 -5.08
N PHE A 602 10.77 -11.96 -4.92
CA PHE A 602 9.80 -11.97 -3.83
C PHE A 602 9.99 -13.19 -2.91
N TRP A 603 11.17 -13.37 -2.35
CA TRP A 603 11.43 -14.45 -1.41
C TRP A 603 11.36 -13.92 0.02
N TYR A 604 10.22 -14.14 0.67
CA TYR A 604 9.95 -13.68 2.04
C TYR A 604 9.68 -14.86 2.98
N VAL A 605 10.18 -14.77 4.21
CA VAL A 605 9.78 -15.64 5.31
C VAL A 605 8.99 -14.82 6.31
N SER A 606 7.77 -15.25 6.60
CA SER A 606 6.87 -14.52 7.48
C SER A 606 6.52 -15.35 8.72
N PHE A 607 6.54 -14.71 9.89
CA PHE A 607 6.07 -15.24 11.15
C PHE A 607 5.48 -14.11 11.98
N THR A 608 4.18 -14.19 12.26
CA THR A 608 3.48 -13.17 13.02
C THR A 608 2.49 -13.80 13.97
N PRO A 609 2.77 -13.84 15.28
CA PRO A 609 1.82 -14.29 16.28
C PRO A 609 0.57 -13.44 16.31
N VAL A 610 -0.59 -14.10 16.35
CA VAL A 610 -1.90 -13.44 16.32
C VAL A 610 -2.85 -14.07 17.34
N GLU A 611 -3.65 -13.25 17.95
CA GLU A 611 -4.82 -13.63 18.74
C GLU A 611 -6.09 -13.36 17.90
N ILE A 612 -7.04 -14.31 17.93
CA ILE A 612 -8.31 -14.16 17.22
C ILE A 612 -9.37 -13.93 18.29
N GLY A 613 -9.93 -12.70 18.31
CA GLY A 613 -11.02 -12.36 19.20
C GLY A 613 -12.34 -13.05 18.85
N GLU A 614 -13.30 -13.02 19.76
CA GLU A 614 -14.63 -13.61 19.56
C GLU A 614 -15.37 -13.06 18.33
N ASN A 615 -15.06 -11.83 17.95
CA ASN A 615 -15.60 -11.18 16.75
C ASN A 615 -14.82 -11.50 15.45
N GLY A 616 -13.87 -12.44 15.50
CA GLY A 616 -13.01 -12.81 14.36
C GLY A 616 -11.88 -11.82 14.04
N ARG A 617 -11.68 -10.77 14.84
CA ARG A 617 -10.59 -9.80 14.64
C ARG A 617 -9.26 -10.34 15.13
N PHE A 618 -8.22 -9.88 14.46
CA PHE A 618 -6.85 -10.22 14.80
C PHE A 618 -6.22 -9.14 15.66
N THR A 619 -5.56 -9.57 16.76
CA THR A 619 -4.86 -8.69 17.69
C THR A 619 -3.50 -9.30 18.06
N GLU A 620 -2.65 -8.51 18.71
CA GLU A 620 -1.34 -8.93 19.20
C GLU A 620 -1.48 -9.96 20.33
N VAL A 621 -0.63 -10.99 20.30
CA VAL A 621 -0.53 -11.96 21.41
C VAL A 621 0.17 -11.28 22.59
N LYS A 622 -0.55 -11.08 23.70
CA LYS A 622 -0.02 -10.43 24.91
C LYS A 622 1.01 -11.30 25.64
N GLY A 623 2.00 -10.66 26.28
CA GLY A 623 2.98 -11.30 27.14
C GLY A 623 4.01 -12.13 26.39
N LEU A 624 4.30 -11.81 25.13
CA LEU A 624 5.45 -12.29 24.38
C LEU A 624 6.56 -11.24 24.41
N GLN A 625 7.83 -11.70 24.49
CA GLN A 625 9.03 -10.89 24.28
C GLN A 625 9.94 -11.63 23.29
N TYR A 626 10.82 -10.91 22.64
CA TYR A 626 11.69 -11.46 21.60
C TYR A 626 13.15 -11.03 21.78
N ARG A 627 14.10 -11.89 21.37
CA ARG A 627 15.51 -11.55 21.32
C ARG A 627 16.26 -12.28 20.20
#